data_e3dd2a4b2632fb6fc89facbdf7eaacb1
#
_entry.id   e3dd2a4b2632fb6fc89facbdf7eaacb1
#
_cell.length_a   1.000
_cell.length_b   1.000
_cell.length_c   1.000
_cell.angle_alpha   90.00
_cell.angle_beta   90.00
_cell.angle_gamma   90.00
#
_symmetry.space_group_name_H-M   'P 1'
#
loop_
_entity.id
_entity.type
_entity.pdbx_description
1 polymer ?
#
loop_
_entity_poly.entity_id
_entity_poly.type
_entity_poly.pdbx_seq_one_letter_code
_entity_poly.pdbx_strand_id
1 'polypeptide(L)'
;MNESMYCRTCAGVSRLRQRPPDTLVPLISRLLTLAAIVVLIGLLPWLSGTDPALSLLRARSGEQEATAETLNAIRLSLGLDQGPWHALAHWLGGLLHGDAGVSWVSGLPVLPGMLRATGVSLTLMASSALVALVLALLLCAGTLLRGLRGHTPRPAGFFAALLTALPEFLLASLLLITGAVWLQFFPPYGWLGWQYAVLPSLALGLPAGGYLGRLYSDALAGTFGESWLTTWSVLGISRRHTALAVIARSLPGVMPLTGLVLVSLTGGAIAVEKVFAIPGLARATLGAAAAGDLPALQTGVLILLLLASLTGMLAGGGRRLLLGRALQLGAVPVPAQAAQPEKQRAWIPLLCLGILLMMVLAGLPRDPLTSEYLRLQPPSLALPFGADAMGRDLLARVAHGTLNTCLQALAVSLICLAAGLLMGAFPRAMTGPIEVTNALPPVIAGLVVAAVNGPTATGAAIAVTAVSWAPLAAHTAALVSEIQARPYMKMLPVVGVGAIRRTVFYVLPALCGPLLRHAMLRLPGIALALASLGFLGLGAPPPVPEWGRVLAEGMPYIERAWWSVFAPAAALAVLSVMAVTLSGLRWKKRATAH
;
A
#
# COMPACT_ATOMS: atom_id res chain seq x y z
N MET A 1 52.24 39.57 -18.76
CA MET A 1 52.07 38.82 -20.03
C MET A 1 51.99 37.34 -19.69
N ASN A 2 50.88 36.68 -19.98
CA ASN A 2 50.60 35.23 -19.89
C ASN A 2 50.05 34.64 -18.56
N GLU A 3 48.88 35.11 -18.13
CA GLU A 3 47.98 34.28 -17.30
C GLU A 3 46.66 33.88 -18.01
N SER A 4 46.48 34.27 -19.26
CA SER A 4 45.22 34.02 -20.00
C SER A 4 45.22 32.73 -20.86
N MET A 5 46.31 31.96 -20.88
CA MET A 5 46.44 30.81 -21.78
C MET A 5 46.20 29.45 -21.12
N TYR A 6 46.20 29.36 -19.78
CA TYR A 6 45.93 28.09 -19.06
C TYR A 6 44.45 27.82 -18.82
N CYS A 7 43.57 28.79 -18.99
CA CYS A 7 42.12 28.63 -18.73
C CYS A 7 41.29 28.12 -19.91
N ARG A 8 41.85 28.08 -21.14
CA ARG A 8 41.12 27.62 -22.33
C ARG A 8 41.31 26.15 -22.67
N THR A 9 42.33 25.48 -22.14
CA THR A 9 42.58 24.05 -22.39
C THR A 9 41.82 23.13 -21.43
N CYS A 10 41.40 23.59 -20.26
CA CYS A 10 40.54 22.80 -19.34
C CYS A 10 39.06 22.83 -19.71
N ALA A 11 38.58 23.78 -20.51
CA ALA A 11 37.18 23.83 -20.95
C ALA A 11 36.86 22.89 -22.13
N GLY A 12 37.88 22.31 -22.77
CA GLY A 12 37.73 21.44 -23.95
C GLY A 12 37.58 19.94 -23.66
N VAL A 13 37.93 19.49 -22.47
CA VAL A 13 37.96 18.05 -22.15
C VAL A 13 36.70 17.55 -21.40
N SER A 14 35.86 18.43 -20.92
CA SER A 14 34.62 18.05 -20.20
C SER A 14 33.39 17.89 -21.11
N ARG A 15 33.51 17.97 -22.43
CA ARG A 15 32.52 17.49 -23.40
C ARG A 15 32.73 16.01 -23.74
N LEU A 16 33.10 15.19 -22.77
CA LEU A 16 32.93 13.74 -22.88
C LEU A 16 31.44 13.47 -22.95
N ARG A 17 30.94 13.28 -24.21
CA ARG A 17 29.77 12.48 -24.56
C ARG A 17 28.84 12.22 -23.37
N GLN A 18 28.02 13.16 -23.00
CA GLN A 18 26.75 12.84 -22.39
C GLN A 18 26.05 11.90 -23.36
N ARG A 19 26.09 10.61 -23.07
CA ARG A 19 25.26 9.63 -23.76
C ARG A 19 23.83 10.09 -23.59
N PRO A 20 23.10 10.52 -24.58
CA PRO A 20 21.67 10.37 -24.53
C PRO A 20 21.44 8.88 -24.76
N PRO A 21 20.77 8.16 -24.02
CA PRO A 21 19.58 8.46 -23.25
C PRO A 21 19.38 7.54 -22.04
N ASP A 22 19.97 7.82 -20.92
CA ASP A 22 19.60 7.11 -19.69
C ASP A 22 18.14 7.38 -19.27
N THR A 23 17.47 8.32 -19.93
CA THR A 23 16.06 8.68 -19.70
C THR A 23 15.06 7.88 -20.55
N LEU A 24 15.46 7.42 -21.75
CA LEU A 24 14.60 6.69 -22.68
C LEU A 24 14.28 5.28 -22.19
N VAL A 25 15.27 4.54 -21.67
CA VAL A 25 15.08 3.18 -21.17
C VAL A 25 14.06 3.11 -20.04
N PRO A 26 14.12 3.95 -19.00
CA PRO A 26 13.09 3.98 -17.95
C PRO A 26 11.71 4.37 -18.48
N LEU A 27 11.63 5.31 -19.41
CA LEU A 27 10.35 5.74 -20.01
C LEU A 27 9.70 4.59 -20.80
N ILE A 28 10.46 3.96 -21.69
CA ILE A 28 9.99 2.80 -22.47
C ILE A 28 9.59 1.67 -21.53
N SER A 29 10.38 1.36 -20.50
CA SER A 29 10.08 0.32 -19.53
C SER A 29 8.76 0.59 -18.79
N ARG A 30 8.48 1.85 -18.40
CA ARG A 30 7.20 2.25 -17.79
C ARG A 30 6.04 2.08 -18.74
N LEU A 31 6.17 2.56 -19.97
CA LEU A 31 5.12 2.46 -20.99
C LEU A 31 4.79 1.00 -21.32
N LEU A 32 5.81 0.16 -21.48
CA LEU A 32 5.63 -1.28 -21.70
C LEU A 32 4.94 -1.96 -20.52
N THR A 33 5.29 -1.60 -19.29
CA THR A 33 4.65 -2.19 -18.10
C THR A 33 3.19 -1.76 -17.99
N LEU A 34 2.88 -0.49 -18.21
CA LEU A 34 1.49 -0.01 -18.24
C LEU A 34 0.69 -0.67 -19.35
N ALA A 35 1.26 -0.78 -20.57
CA ALA A 35 0.63 -1.48 -21.67
C ALA A 35 0.37 -2.96 -21.35
N ALA A 36 1.33 -3.64 -20.72
CA ALA A 36 1.15 -5.03 -20.30
C ALA A 36 0.01 -5.20 -19.28
N ILE A 37 -0.13 -4.26 -18.33
CA ILE A 37 -1.24 -4.29 -17.35
C ILE A 37 -2.59 -4.02 -18.06
N VAL A 38 -2.65 -3.07 -18.98
CA VAL A 38 -3.86 -2.78 -19.77
C VAL A 38 -4.26 -3.99 -20.61
N VAL A 39 -3.29 -4.65 -21.25
CA VAL A 39 -3.53 -5.90 -22.00
C VAL A 39 -4.03 -7.00 -21.08
N LEU A 40 -3.44 -7.16 -19.90
CA LEU A 40 -3.90 -8.13 -18.89
C LEU A 40 -5.35 -7.87 -18.49
N ILE A 41 -5.72 -6.61 -18.23
CA ILE A 41 -7.09 -6.20 -17.90
C ILE A 41 -8.03 -6.51 -19.06
N GLY A 42 -7.66 -6.18 -20.30
CA GLY A 42 -8.47 -6.45 -21.49
C GLY A 42 -8.69 -7.94 -21.77
N LEU A 43 -7.73 -8.78 -21.38
CA LEU A 43 -7.82 -10.23 -21.53
C LEU A 43 -8.50 -10.94 -20.35
N LEU A 44 -8.98 -10.22 -19.33
CA LEU A 44 -9.65 -10.81 -18.16
C LEU A 44 -10.75 -11.83 -18.51
N PRO A 45 -11.63 -11.61 -19.53
CA PRO A 45 -12.66 -12.59 -19.88
C PRO A 45 -12.10 -13.97 -20.30
N TRP A 46 -10.89 -13.97 -20.84
CA TRP A 46 -10.21 -15.18 -21.32
C TRP A 46 -9.33 -15.84 -20.28
N LEU A 47 -8.86 -15.05 -19.32
CA LEU A 47 -8.05 -15.52 -18.21
C LEU A 47 -8.90 -16.08 -17.07
N SER A 48 -10.18 -15.68 -16.98
CA SER A 48 -11.10 -16.18 -15.96
C SER A 48 -11.32 -17.69 -16.15
N GLY A 49 -11.16 -18.45 -15.06
CA GLY A 49 -11.40 -19.90 -15.05
C GLY A 49 -12.89 -20.27 -15.15
N THR A 50 -13.77 -19.28 -15.13
CA THR A 50 -15.22 -19.42 -15.27
C THR A 50 -15.66 -18.93 -16.64
N ASP A 51 -16.57 -19.68 -17.28
CA ASP A 51 -17.14 -19.25 -18.55
C ASP A 51 -17.92 -17.95 -18.39
N PRO A 52 -17.52 -16.85 -19.08
CA PRO A 52 -18.22 -15.57 -19.01
C PRO A 52 -19.70 -15.66 -19.35
N ALA A 53 -20.08 -16.55 -20.31
CA ALA A 53 -21.46 -16.79 -20.67
C ALA A 53 -22.28 -17.38 -19.52
N LEU A 54 -21.69 -18.32 -18.76
CA LEU A 54 -22.32 -18.90 -17.57
C LEU A 54 -22.46 -17.87 -16.45
N SER A 55 -21.45 -17.02 -16.25
CA SER A 55 -21.48 -15.94 -15.27
C SER A 55 -22.60 -14.95 -15.57
N LEU A 56 -22.76 -14.57 -16.84
CA LEU A 56 -23.82 -13.69 -17.30
C LEU A 56 -25.20 -14.32 -17.13
N LEU A 57 -25.36 -15.59 -17.52
CA LEU A 57 -26.61 -16.30 -17.37
C LEU A 57 -27.07 -16.33 -15.90
N ARG A 58 -26.16 -16.68 -14.99
CA ARG A 58 -26.45 -16.70 -13.55
C ARG A 58 -26.77 -15.31 -12.98
N ALA A 59 -26.12 -14.28 -13.49
CA ALA A 59 -26.36 -12.91 -13.03
C ALA A 59 -27.72 -12.34 -13.50
N ARG A 60 -28.18 -12.72 -14.71
CA ARG A 60 -29.46 -12.24 -15.30
C ARG A 60 -30.67 -13.12 -14.99
N SER A 61 -30.48 -14.42 -14.96
CA SER A 61 -31.58 -15.39 -14.85
C SER A 61 -31.10 -16.61 -14.06
N GLY A 62 -31.09 -16.50 -12.71
CA GLY A 62 -30.63 -17.58 -11.83
C GLY A 62 -31.44 -18.89 -11.94
N GLU A 63 -32.62 -18.87 -12.58
CA GLU A 63 -33.52 -20.02 -12.75
C GLU A 63 -33.44 -20.67 -14.13
N GLN A 64 -32.73 -20.05 -15.10
CA GLN A 64 -32.59 -20.67 -16.45
C GLN A 64 -31.51 -21.76 -16.42
N GLU A 65 -31.87 -22.92 -16.95
CA GLU A 65 -30.92 -24.01 -17.15
C GLU A 65 -29.83 -23.61 -18.15
N ALA A 66 -28.57 -23.88 -17.78
CA ALA A 66 -27.40 -23.62 -18.62
C ALA A 66 -27.29 -24.66 -19.75
N THR A 67 -28.16 -24.56 -20.75
CA THR A 67 -28.06 -25.43 -21.94
C THR A 67 -26.91 -24.97 -22.84
N ALA A 68 -26.34 -25.91 -23.61
CA ALA A 68 -25.25 -25.58 -24.54
C ALA A 68 -25.68 -24.54 -25.60
N GLU A 69 -26.95 -24.52 -25.99
CA GLU A 69 -27.51 -23.57 -26.96
C GLU A 69 -27.58 -22.16 -26.37
N THR A 70 -28.10 -22.01 -25.14
CA THR A 70 -28.19 -20.72 -24.47
C THR A 70 -26.80 -20.12 -24.19
N LEU A 71 -25.85 -20.95 -23.76
CA LEU A 71 -24.47 -20.50 -23.55
C LEU A 71 -23.80 -20.08 -24.86
N ASN A 72 -24.00 -20.80 -25.95
CA ASN A 72 -23.46 -20.43 -27.26
C ASN A 72 -24.09 -19.15 -27.80
N ALA A 73 -25.40 -18.95 -27.65
CA ALA A 73 -26.06 -17.71 -28.03
C ALA A 73 -25.51 -16.51 -27.25
N ILE A 74 -25.23 -16.67 -25.94
CA ILE A 74 -24.61 -15.65 -25.10
C ILE A 74 -23.16 -15.38 -25.54
N ARG A 75 -22.35 -16.41 -25.82
CA ARG A 75 -20.96 -16.24 -26.32
C ARG A 75 -20.94 -15.47 -27.64
N LEU A 76 -21.84 -15.76 -28.57
CA LEU A 76 -21.99 -15.02 -29.83
C LEU A 76 -22.38 -13.56 -29.56
N SER A 77 -23.35 -13.30 -28.65
CA SER A 77 -23.77 -11.95 -28.31
C SER A 77 -22.70 -11.11 -27.62
N LEU A 78 -21.74 -11.75 -26.92
CA LEU A 78 -20.60 -11.13 -26.28
C LEU A 78 -19.37 -11.01 -27.20
N GLY A 79 -19.43 -11.55 -28.44
CA GLY A 79 -18.31 -11.56 -29.38
C GLY A 79 -17.11 -12.39 -28.92
N LEU A 80 -17.35 -13.39 -28.04
CA LEU A 80 -16.30 -14.26 -27.52
C LEU A 80 -15.86 -15.34 -28.49
N ASP A 81 -16.58 -15.54 -29.58
CA ASP A 81 -16.28 -16.48 -30.66
C ASP A 81 -15.08 -16.06 -31.53
N GLN A 82 -14.79 -14.75 -31.59
CA GLN A 82 -13.74 -14.20 -32.46
C GLN A 82 -12.33 -14.23 -31.84
N GLY A 83 -12.19 -14.75 -30.63
CA GLY A 83 -10.93 -14.98 -29.95
C GLY A 83 -10.41 -13.77 -29.11
N PRO A 84 -9.39 -14.02 -28.27
CA PRO A 84 -8.94 -13.06 -27.26
C PRO A 84 -8.38 -11.75 -27.83
N TRP A 85 -7.64 -11.84 -28.93
CA TRP A 85 -7.00 -10.67 -29.54
C TRP A 85 -7.99 -9.74 -30.22
N HIS A 86 -9.05 -10.30 -30.82
CA HIS A 86 -10.13 -9.50 -31.43
C HIS A 86 -10.93 -8.78 -30.35
N ALA A 87 -11.30 -9.50 -29.28
CA ALA A 87 -11.98 -8.91 -28.12
C ALA A 87 -11.16 -7.79 -27.46
N LEU A 88 -9.84 -8.00 -27.31
CA LEU A 88 -8.93 -6.96 -26.80
C LEU A 88 -8.90 -5.74 -27.72
N ALA A 89 -8.75 -5.94 -29.04
CA ALA A 89 -8.72 -4.85 -30.02
C ALA A 89 -10.04 -4.07 -30.04
N HIS A 90 -11.17 -4.75 -29.99
CA HIS A 90 -12.50 -4.16 -29.92
C HIS A 90 -12.67 -3.33 -28.64
N TRP A 91 -12.30 -3.89 -27.49
CA TRP A 91 -12.37 -3.19 -26.20
C TRP A 91 -11.46 -1.94 -26.17
N LEU A 92 -10.21 -2.04 -26.63
CA LEU A 92 -9.31 -0.89 -26.75
C LEU A 92 -9.84 0.15 -27.73
N GLY A 93 -10.38 -0.27 -28.86
CA GLY A 93 -11.03 0.60 -29.85
C GLY A 93 -12.21 1.34 -29.25
N GLY A 94 -13.11 0.64 -28.53
CA GLY A 94 -14.23 1.24 -27.81
C GLY A 94 -13.78 2.30 -26.80
N LEU A 95 -12.77 2.01 -25.98
CA LEU A 95 -12.22 2.95 -25.01
C LEU A 95 -11.70 4.24 -25.66
N LEU A 96 -11.06 4.16 -26.84
CA LEU A 96 -10.58 5.35 -27.56
C LEU A 96 -11.74 6.23 -28.08
N HIS A 97 -12.93 5.65 -28.29
CA HIS A 97 -14.13 6.37 -28.69
C HIS A 97 -15.04 6.74 -27.49
N GLY A 98 -14.59 6.46 -26.26
CA GLY A 98 -15.35 6.74 -25.04
C GLY A 98 -16.46 5.72 -24.75
N ASP A 99 -16.38 4.53 -25.35
CA ASP A 99 -17.25 3.40 -25.06
C ASP A 99 -16.49 2.32 -24.30
N ALA A 100 -16.87 2.11 -23.05
CA ALA A 100 -16.31 1.07 -22.19
C ALA A 100 -17.15 -0.22 -22.18
N GLY A 101 -18.12 -0.31 -23.08
CA GLY A 101 -19.07 -1.42 -23.18
C GLY A 101 -20.26 -1.31 -22.24
N VAL A 102 -21.04 -2.38 -22.22
CA VAL A 102 -22.30 -2.51 -21.48
C VAL A 102 -22.11 -3.47 -20.33
N SER A 103 -22.62 -3.11 -19.15
CA SER A 103 -22.63 -3.99 -17.98
C SER A 103 -23.41 -5.28 -18.27
N TRP A 104 -22.80 -6.41 -17.98
CA TRP A 104 -23.46 -7.70 -18.18
C TRP A 104 -24.64 -7.91 -17.23
N VAL A 105 -24.59 -7.31 -16.05
CA VAL A 105 -25.64 -7.44 -15.03
C VAL A 105 -26.81 -6.49 -15.30
N SER A 106 -26.52 -5.18 -15.46
CA SER A 106 -27.56 -4.17 -15.59
C SER A 106 -28.03 -3.90 -17.02
N GLY A 107 -27.23 -4.28 -18.04
CA GLY A 107 -27.51 -3.93 -19.42
C GLY A 107 -27.32 -2.45 -19.79
N LEU A 108 -26.77 -1.65 -18.87
CA LEU A 108 -26.55 -0.21 -19.06
C LEU A 108 -25.11 0.09 -19.47
N PRO A 109 -24.84 1.22 -20.17
CA PRO A 109 -23.47 1.66 -20.45
C PRO A 109 -22.65 1.82 -19.18
N VAL A 110 -21.44 1.24 -19.13
CA VAL A 110 -20.59 1.19 -17.95
C VAL A 110 -19.98 2.54 -17.60
N LEU A 111 -19.47 3.27 -18.62
CA LEU A 111 -18.65 4.46 -18.42
C LEU A 111 -19.35 5.57 -17.63
N PRO A 112 -20.63 5.96 -17.90
CA PRO A 112 -21.29 7.02 -17.15
C PRO A 112 -21.47 6.70 -15.67
N GLY A 113 -21.75 5.44 -15.33
CA GLY A 113 -21.87 4.97 -13.95
C GLY A 113 -20.52 5.04 -13.22
N MET A 114 -19.46 4.53 -13.85
CA MET A 114 -18.11 4.54 -13.28
C MET A 114 -17.54 5.95 -13.12
N LEU A 115 -17.81 6.88 -14.05
CA LEU A 115 -17.38 8.27 -13.91
C LEU A 115 -18.08 8.99 -12.75
N ARG A 116 -19.38 8.76 -12.54
CA ARG A 116 -20.10 9.28 -11.37
C ARG A 116 -19.51 8.74 -10.07
N ALA A 117 -19.28 7.42 -10.00
CA ALA A 117 -18.63 6.79 -8.86
C ALA A 117 -17.20 7.32 -8.64
N THR A 118 -16.46 7.61 -9.71
CA THR A 118 -15.13 8.23 -9.64
C THR A 118 -15.19 9.62 -8.98
N GLY A 119 -16.18 10.44 -9.30
CA GLY A 119 -16.41 11.74 -8.67
C GLY A 119 -16.59 11.62 -7.15
N VAL A 120 -17.35 10.62 -6.69
CA VAL A 120 -17.54 10.34 -5.25
C VAL A 120 -16.22 9.93 -4.59
N SER A 121 -15.47 9.00 -5.18
CA SER A 121 -14.17 8.58 -4.64
C SER A 121 -13.16 9.72 -4.61
N LEU A 122 -13.10 10.58 -5.64
CA LEU A 122 -12.21 11.73 -5.66
C LEU A 122 -12.54 12.74 -4.56
N THR A 123 -13.82 13.00 -4.27
CA THR A 123 -14.22 13.88 -3.16
C THR A 123 -13.84 13.28 -1.82
N LEU A 124 -14.02 11.97 -1.62
CA LEU A 124 -13.57 11.26 -0.42
C LEU A 124 -12.05 11.32 -0.28
N MET A 125 -11.30 11.08 -1.35
CA MET A 125 -9.83 11.16 -1.33
C MET A 125 -9.35 12.58 -1.03
N ALA A 126 -9.98 13.61 -1.61
CA ALA A 126 -9.62 15.01 -1.37
C ALA A 126 -9.86 15.42 0.08
N SER A 127 -11.01 15.06 0.65
CA SER A 127 -11.32 15.33 2.06
C SER A 127 -10.39 14.55 3.01
N SER A 128 -10.07 13.30 2.68
CA SER A 128 -9.11 12.49 3.44
C SER A 128 -7.69 13.06 3.37
N ALA A 129 -7.25 13.52 2.20
CA ALA A 129 -5.97 14.18 2.02
C ALA A 129 -5.89 15.50 2.81
N LEU A 130 -6.98 16.25 2.90
CA LEU A 130 -7.07 17.45 3.74
C LEU A 130 -6.91 17.10 5.23
N VAL A 131 -7.61 16.07 5.72
CA VAL A 131 -7.46 15.57 7.11
C VAL A 131 -6.01 15.13 7.35
N ALA A 132 -5.42 14.39 6.43
CA ALA A 132 -4.03 13.95 6.54
C ALA A 132 -3.04 15.11 6.58
N LEU A 133 -3.23 16.13 5.76
CA LEU A 133 -2.40 17.33 5.73
C LEU A 133 -2.51 18.13 7.04
N VAL A 134 -3.73 18.38 7.51
CA VAL A 134 -3.96 19.10 8.77
C VAL A 134 -3.30 18.37 9.94
N LEU A 135 -3.48 17.06 10.04
CA LEU A 135 -2.87 16.25 11.09
C LEU A 135 -1.34 16.26 10.99
N ALA A 136 -0.79 16.11 9.78
CA ALA A 136 0.66 16.18 9.57
C ALA A 136 1.24 17.53 10.00
N LEU A 137 0.56 18.65 9.67
CA LEU A 137 0.98 19.99 10.10
C LEU A 137 0.93 20.13 11.62
N LEU A 138 -0.12 19.64 12.28
CA LEU A 138 -0.23 19.66 13.74
C LEU A 138 0.89 18.87 14.42
N LEU A 139 1.20 17.66 13.92
CA LEU A 139 2.28 16.83 14.43
C LEU A 139 3.66 17.46 14.22
N CYS A 140 3.87 18.15 13.09
CA CYS A 140 5.12 18.82 12.76
C CYS A 140 5.31 20.15 13.53
N ALA A 141 4.22 20.82 13.88
CA ALA A 141 4.28 22.11 14.56
C ALA A 141 5.09 22.05 15.87
N GLY A 142 4.92 20.99 16.65
CA GLY A 142 5.69 20.76 17.88
C GLY A 142 7.20 20.66 17.65
N THR A 143 7.62 19.94 16.60
CA THR A 143 9.03 19.78 16.22
C THR A 143 9.63 21.11 15.73
N LEU A 144 8.90 21.81 14.86
CA LEU A 144 9.30 23.10 14.30
C LEU A 144 9.45 24.16 15.41
N LEU A 145 8.45 24.31 16.27
CA LEU A 145 8.46 25.31 17.35
C LEU A 145 9.59 25.05 18.37
N ARG A 146 9.87 23.80 18.72
CA ARG A 146 11.00 23.45 19.60
C ARG A 146 12.33 23.79 18.95
N GLY A 147 12.53 23.41 17.67
CA GLY A 147 13.76 23.74 16.95
C GLY A 147 14.01 25.25 16.85
N LEU A 148 12.96 26.05 16.56
CA LEU A 148 13.05 27.52 16.50
C LEU A 148 13.33 28.18 17.87
N ARG A 149 13.00 27.48 18.96
CA ARG A 149 13.32 27.95 20.33
C ARG A 149 14.71 27.54 20.82
N GLY A 150 15.50 26.85 19.96
CA GLY A 150 16.83 26.36 20.32
C GLY A 150 16.83 25.09 21.19
N HIS A 151 15.68 24.44 21.36
CA HIS A 151 15.60 23.17 22.05
C HIS A 151 15.86 22.01 21.09
N THR A 152 16.34 20.88 21.62
CA THR A 152 16.47 19.65 20.80
C THR A 152 15.11 19.27 20.18
N PRO A 153 14.99 19.28 18.85
CA PRO A 153 13.73 18.95 18.19
C PRO A 153 13.41 17.46 18.43
N ARG A 154 12.21 17.19 18.94
CA ARG A 154 11.74 15.83 19.14
C ARG A 154 10.81 15.50 17.98
N PRO A 155 11.05 14.41 17.23
CA PRO A 155 10.12 13.91 16.21
C PRO A 155 8.74 13.62 16.80
N ALA A 156 7.72 13.50 15.97
CA ALA A 156 6.32 13.27 16.37
C ALA A 156 6.06 11.95 17.12
N GLY A 157 7.09 11.12 17.33
CA GLY A 157 7.20 10.04 18.29
C GLY A 157 6.06 9.01 18.29
N PHE A 158 5.66 8.59 19.49
CA PHE A 158 4.72 7.52 19.74
C PHE A 158 3.32 7.79 19.17
N PHE A 159 2.83 9.03 19.22
CA PHE A 159 1.46 9.34 18.77
C PHE A 159 1.30 9.16 17.25
N ALA A 160 2.27 9.62 16.48
CA ALA A 160 2.29 9.40 15.04
C ALA A 160 2.41 7.90 14.69
N ALA A 161 3.23 7.16 15.44
CA ALA A 161 3.36 5.71 15.28
C ALA A 161 2.06 4.97 15.59
N LEU A 162 1.34 5.36 16.63
CA LEU A 162 0.04 4.76 16.98
C LEU A 162 -1.01 4.98 15.87
N LEU A 163 -1.10 6.19 15.34
CA LEU A 163 -2.03 6.51 14.26
C LEU A 163 -1.72 5.71 12.98
N THR A 164 -0.43 5.52 12.66
CA THR A 164 -0.02 4.73 11.50
C THR A 164 -0.18 3.22 11.68
N ALA A 165 -0.32 2.75 12.91
CA ALA A 165 -0.48 1.32 13.21
C ALA A 165 -1.89 0.79 12.93
N LEU A 166 -2.88 1.68 12.82
CA LEU A 166 -4.28 1.30 12.59
C LEU A 166 -4.57 1.23 11.08
N PRO A 167 -4.94 0.05 10.55
CA PRO A 167 -5.40 -0.08 9.17
C PRO A 167 -6.68 0.73 8.94
N GLU A 168 -6.84 1.27 7.73
CA GLU A 168 -7.96 2.13 7.37
C GLU A 168 -9.32 1.43 7.55
N PHE A 169 -9.43 0.16 7.15
CA PHE A 169 -10.68 -0.61 7.28
C PHE A 169 -11.06 -0.88 8.74
N LEU A 170 -10.06 -1.07 9.60
CA LEU A 170 -10.26 -1.24 11.03
C LEU A 170 -10.73 0.08 11.68
N LEU A 171 -10.03 1.17 11.35
CA LEU A 171 -10.39 2.49 11.85
C LEU A 171 -11.77 2.93 11.34
N ALA A 172 -12.12 2.60 10.09
CA ALA A 172 -13.45 2.81 9.53
C ALA A 172 -14.53 2.11 10.36
N SER A 173 -14.31 0.83 10.71
CA SER A 173 -15.22 0.05 11.54
C SER A 173 -15.36 0.65 12.94
N LEU A 174 -14.24 1.02 13.58
CA LEU A 174 -14.25 1.62 14.92
C LEU A 174 -14.95 2.99 14.92
N LEU A 175 -14.70 3.85 13.93
CA LEU A 175 -15.34 5.15 13.82
C LEU A 175 -16.84 5.03 13.51
N LEU A 176 -17.24 4.06 12.72
CA LEU A 176 -18.65 3.76 12.48
C LEU A 176 -19.35 3.37 13.78
N ILE A 177 -18.76 2.46 14.58
CA ILE A 177 -19.35 2.06 15.88
C ILE A 177 -19.44 3.26 16.81
N THR A 178 -18.30 3.91 17.04
CA THR A 178 -18.23 4.98 18.07
C THR A 178 -18.95 6.24 17.63
N GLY A 179 -18.73 6.72 16.40
CA GLY A 179 -19.23 8.00 15.93
C GLY A 179 -20.67 7.98 15.40
N ALA A 180 -21.07 6.88 14.76
CA ALA A 180 -22.40 6.78 14.16
C ALA A 180 -23.38 5.96 15.00
N VAL A 181 -22.96 4.83 15.59
CA VAL A 181 -23.87 3.95 16.34
C VAL A 181 -24.01 4.39 17.81
N TRP A 182 -22.90 4.57 18.53
CA TRP A 182 -22.95 4.90 19.96
C TRP A 182 -23.22 6.39 20.23
N LEU A 183 -22.47 7.27 19.57
CA LEU A 183 -22.59 8.71 19.78
C LEU A 183 -23.64 9.37 18.88
N GLN A 184 -24.01 8.73 17.80
CA GLN A 184 -25.02 9.23 16.82
C GLN A 184 -24.73 10.64 16.28
N PHE A 185 -23.45 11.04 16.22
CA PHE A 185 -23.06 12.35 15.74
C PHE A 185 -23.10 12.45 14.21
N PHE A 186 -22.90 11.33 13.52
CA PHE A 186 -22.82 11.26 12.07
C PHE A 186 -23.63 10.09 11.53
N PRO A 187 -24.13 10.18 10.28
CA PRO A 187 -24.87 9.08 9.66
C PRO A 187 -23.96 7.88 9.40
N PRO A 188 -24.46 6.63 9.59
CA PRO A 188 -23.67 5.41 9.47
C PRO A 188 -23.35 5.02 8.02
N TYR A 189 -24.28 5.26 7.07
CA TYR A 189 -24.18 4.75 5.69
C TYR A 189 -24.68 5.78 4.67
N GLY A 190 -24.08 5.77 3.48
CA GLY A 190 -24.52 6.55 2.34
C GLY A 190 -23.60 7.71 1.95
N TRP A 191 -24.09 8.60 1.07
CA TRP A 191 -23.33 9.74 0.53
C TRP A 191 -24.31 10.88 0.13
N LEU A 192 -25.00 11.48 1.10
CA LEU A 192 -26.04 12.50 0.85
C LEU A 192 -25.63 13.92 1.28
N GLY A 193 -24.35 14.13 1.63
CA GLY A 193 -23.87 15.45 2.05
C GLY A 193 -22.54 15.36 2.82
N TRP A 194 -22.01 16.51 3.24
CA TRP A 194 -20.71 16.60 3.91
C TRP A 194 -20.63 15.79 5.21
N GLN A 195 -21.75 15.63 5.93
CA GLN A 195 -21.82 14.85 7.17
C GLN A 195 -21.47 13.38 6.97
N TYR A 196 -21.81 12.83 5.79
CA TYR A 196 -21.48 11.45 5.41
C TYR A 196 -19.99 11.27 5.06
N ALA A 197 -19.29 12.36 4.75
CA ALA A 197 -17.87 12.32 4.41
C ALA A 197 -16.95 12.35 5.63
N VAL A 198 -17.40 12.82 6.79
CA VAL A 198 -16.54 13.08 7.96
C VAL A 198 -15.88 11.80 8.47
N LEU A 199 -16.66 10.79 8.87
CA LEU A 199 -16.10 9.55 9.42
C LEU A 199 -15.24 8.79 8.41
N PRO A 200 -15.65 8.63 7.12
CA PRO A 200 -14.81 8.02 6.10
C PRO A 200 -13.50 8.77 5.87
N SER A 201 -13.55 10.12 5.86
CA SER A 201 -12.36 10.94 5.68
C SER A 201 -11.38 10.84 6.85
N LEU A 202 -11.90 10.73 8.07
CA LEU A 202 -11.10 10.48 9.26
C LEU A 202 -10.46 9.07 9.21
N ALA A 203 -11.21 8.06 8.77
CA ALA A 203 -10.73 6.68 8.67
C ALA A 203 -9.52 6.56 7.72
N LEU A 204 -9.54 7.25 6.60
CA LEU A 204 -8.42 7.28 5.63
C LEU A 204 -7.35 8.29 6.02
N GLY A 205 -7.77 9.47 6.48
CA GLY A 205 -6.88 10.62 6.70
C GLY A 205 -6.01 10.50 7.95
N LEU A 206 -6.50 9.87 9.03
CA LEU A 206 -5.73 9.76 10.28
C LEU A 206 -4.47 8.90 10.15
N PRO A 207 -4.52 7.67 9.58
CA PRO A 207 -3.32 6.88 9.35
C PRO A 207 -2.35 7.54 8.37
N ALA A 208 -2.86 8.10 7.27
CA ALA A 208 -2.07 8.81 6.28
C ALA A 208 -1.39 10.06 6.88
N GLY A 209 -2.12 10.85 7.65
CA GLY A 209 -1.61 12.04 8.33
C GLY A 209 -0.61 11.71 9.43
N GLY A 210 -0.81 10.62 10.18
CA GLY A 210 0.15 10.09 11.14
C GLY A 210 1.47 9.73 10.48
N TYR A 211 1.42 9.03 9.35
CA TYR A 211 2.60 8.64 8.59
C TYR A 211 3.33 9.87 8.00
N LEU A 212 2.60 10.79 7.35
CA LEU A 212 3.16 12.04 6.83
C LEU A 212 3.75 12.91 7.93
N GLY A 213 3.02 13.08 9.04
CA GLY A 213 3.49 13.85 10.19
C GLY A 213 4.78 13.31 10.78
N ARG A 214 4.93 11.99 10.86
CA ARG A 214 6.18 11.34 11.26
C ARG A 214 7.30 11.64 10.29
N LEU A 215 7.09 11.42 8.99
CA LEU A 215 8.11 11.64 7.96
C LEU A 215 8.60 13.10 7.94
N TYR A 216 7.68 14.06 7.94
CA TYR A 216 8.02 15.47 7.93
C TYR A 216 8.69 15.91 9.24
N SER A 217 8.22 15.39 10.37
CA SER A 217 8.80 15.68 11.69
C SER A 217 10.24 15.16 11.78
N ASP A 218 10.51 13.94 11.27
CA ASP A 218 11.86 13.37 11.21
C ASP A 218 12.78 14.19 10.30
N ALA A 219 12.28 14.61 9.13
CA ALA A 219 13.03 15.46 8.20
C ALA A 219 13.35 16.85 8.77
N LEU A 220 12.38 17.48 9.44
CA LEU A 220 12.59 18.75 10.15
C LEU A 220 13.63 18.61 11.27
N ALA A 221 13.53 17.56 12.10
CA ALA A 221 14.48 17.31 13.17
C ALA A 221 15.90 17.08 12.64
N GLY A 222 16.04 16.35 11.52
CA GLY A 222 17.32 16.18 10.83
C GLY A 222 17.91 17.50 10.32
N THR A 223 17.07 18.34 9.70
CA THR A 223 17.49 19.66 9.19
C THR A 223 17.93 20.59 10.31
N PHE A 224 17.28 20.57 11.48
CA PHE A 224 17.72 21.35 12.64
C PHE A 224 19.08 20.91 13.20
N GLY A 225 19.57 19.72 12.87
CA GLY A 225 20.92 19.24 13.20
C GLY A 225 22.02 19.73 12.25
N GLU A 226 21.69 20.43 11.16
CA GLU A 226 22.67 20.91 10.17
C GLU A 226 23.43 22.15 10.71
N SER A 227 24.75 22.24 10.42
CA SER A 227 25.66 23.29 10.96
C SER A 227 25.31 24.71 10.52
N TRP A 228 24.70 24.90 9.34
CA TRP A 228 24.33 26.24 8.84
C TRP A 228 23.31 26.95 9.75
N LEU A 229 22.48 26.22 10.48
CA LEU A 229 21.52 26.81 11.43
C LEU A 229 22.22 27.44 12.64
N THR A 230 23.31 26.84 13.10
CA THR A 230 24.14 27.44 14.15
C THR A 230 24.72 28.78 13.69
N THR A 231 25.22 28.82 12.44
CA THR A 231 25.71 30.09 11.83
C THR A 231 24.58 31.12 11.74
N TRP A 232 23.39 30.73 11.32
CA TRP A 232 22.24 31.63 11.21
C TRP A 232 21.78 32.16 12.59
N SER A 233 21.87 31.34 13.63
CA SER A 233 21.52 31.75 14.97
C SER A 233 22.51 32.82 15.53
N VAL A 234 23.80 32.66 15.21
CA VAL A 234 24.85 33.66 15.59
C VAL A 234 24.67 34.97 14.82
N LEU A 235 24.27 34.89 13.52
CA LEU A 235 23.99 36.07 12.70
C LEU A 235 22.67 36.78 13.04
N GLY A 236 21.88 36.26 14.00
CA GLY A 236 20.64 36.91 14.44
C GLY A 236 19.50 36.85 13.39
N ILE A 237 19.53 35.90 12.44
CA ILE A 237 18.50 35.76 11.43
C ILE A 237 17.13 35.46 12.07
N SER A 238 16.09 36.14 11.60
CA SER A 238 14.76 36.06 12.21
C SER A 238 14.18 34.65 12.16
N ARG A 239 13.41 34.28 13.18
CA ARG A 239 12.76 32.95 13.30
C ARG A 239 11.89 32.61 12.12
N ARG A 240 11.24 33.60 11.48
CA ARG A 240 10.40 33.38 10.28
C ARG A 240 11.24 32.92 9.07
N HIS A 241 12.36 33.59 8.79
CA HIS A 241 13.27 33.19 7.72
C HIS A 241 13.88 31.82 7.99
N THR A 242 14.28 31.56 9.23
CA THR A 242 14.79 30.23 9.63
C THR A 242 13.74 29.15 9.46
N ALA A 243 12.47 29.39 9.84
CA ALA A 243 11.39 28.44 9.66
C ALA A 243 11.16 28.11 8.17
N LEU A 244 11.05 29.12 7.32
CA LEU A 244 10.86 28.94 5.87
C LEU A 244 12.03 28.18 5.23
N ALA A 245 13.26 28.50 5.62
CA ALA A 245 14.45 27.81 5.11
C ALA A 245 14.49 26.34 5.54
N VAL A 246 14.16 26.03 6.80
CA VAL A 246 14.11 24.66 7.32
C VAL A 246 13.02 23.85 6.61
N ILE A 247 11.83 24.43 6.42
CA ILE A 247 10.74 23.78 5.68
C ILE A 247 11.16 23.55 4.23
N ALA A 248 11.66 24.57 3.55
CA ALA A 248 12.08 24.46 2.14
C ALA A 248 13.21 23.43 1.95
N ARG A 249 14.09 23.27 2.95
CA ARG A 249 15.18 22.30 2.93
C ARG A 249 14.72 20.86 3.18
N SER A 250 13.75 20.67 4.12
CA SER A 250 13.27 19.35 4.51
C SER A 250 12.26 18.75 3.54
N LEU A 251 11.39 19.59 2.93
CA LEU A 251 10.25 19.19 2.14
C LEU A 251 10.62 18.30 0.91
N PRO A 252 11.61 18.64 0.08
CA PRO A 252 11.92 17.89 -1.13
C PRO A 252 12.30 16.42 -0.92
N GLY A 253 12.96 16.13 0.22
CA GLY A 253 13.38 14.77 0.56
C GLY A 253 12.22 13.84 0.88
N VAL A 254 11.09 14.38 1.32
CA VAL A 254 9.90 13.62 1.76
C VAL A 254 8.82 13.52 0.68
N MET A 255 8.89 14.37 -0.37
CA MET A 255 7.90 14.43 -1.44
C MET A 255 7.61 13.08 -2.14
N PRO A 256 8.60 12.22 -2.44
CA PRO A 256 8.31 10.92 -3.05
C PRO A 256 7.45 10.04 -2.17
N LEU A 257 7.68 10.07 -0.85
CA LEU A 257 6.90 9.29 0.13
C LEU A 257 5.50 9.87 0.30
N THR A 258 5.34 11.19 0.21
CA THR A 258 4.02 11.86 0.18
C THR A 258 3.20 11.35 -1.00
N GLY A 259 3.82 11.23 -2.18
CA GLY A 259 3.16 10.66 -3.36
C GLY A 259 2.68 9.23 -3.15
N LEU A 260 3.50 8.39 -2.53
CA LEU A 260 3.11 7.02 -2.20
C LEU A 260 1.92 6.97 -1.23
N VAL A 261 1.86 7.88 -0.25
CA VAL A 261 0.72 7.99 0.67
C VAL A 261 -0.55 8.39 -0.08
N LEU A 262 -0.49 9.36 -0.99
CA LEU A 262 -1.64 9.75 -1.81
C LEU A 262 -2.13 8.59 -2.69
N VAL A 263 -1.21 7.80 -3.25
CA VAL A 263 -1.56 6.58 -3.99
C VAL A 263 -2.19 5.54 -3.07
N SER A 264 -1.70 5.37 -1.84
CA SER A 264 -2.27 4.40 -0.89
C SER A 264 -3.72 4.73 -0.51
N LEU A 265 -4.12 6.00 -0.52
CA LEU A 265 -5.53 6.40 -0.28
C LEU A 265 -6.48 5.77 -1.30
N THR A 266 -6.04 5.53 -2.55
CA THR A 266 -6.88 4.85 -3.55
C THR A 266 -7.19 3.40 -3.17
N GLY A 267 -6.20 2.70 -2.58
CA GLY A 267 -6.37 1.33 -2.09
C GLY A 267 -7.21 1.24 -0.82
N GLY A 268 -6.95 2.13 0.14
CA GLY A 268 -7.69 2.22 1.40
C GLY A 268 -9.15 2.62 1.19
N ALA A 269 -9.43 3.44 0.17
CA ALA A 269 -10.79 3.87 -0.18
C ALA A 269 -11.71 2.67 -0.45
N ILE A 270 -11.21 1.56 -1.04
CA ILE A 270 -12.02 0.38 -1.35
C ILE A 270 -12.68 -0.19 -0.09
N ALA A 271 -11.91 -0.35 0.97
CA ALA A 271 -12.41 -0.88 2.23
C ALA A 271 -13.34 0.12 2.95
N VAL A 272 -13.00 1.40 2.94
CA VAL A 272 -13.79 2.46 3.59
C VAL A 272 -15.13 2.67 2.87
N GLU A 273 -15.14 2.70 1.53
CA GLU A 273 -16.36 2.78 0.73
C GLU A 273 -17.30 1.59 0.98
N LYS A 274 -16.72 0.38 1.19
CA LYS A 274 -17.50 -0.81 1.56
C LYS A 274 -18.12 -0.66 2.94
N VAL A 275 -17.35 -0.24 3.95
CA VAL A 275 -17.81 -0.11 5.36
C VAL A 275 -18.93 0.91 5.47
N PHE A 276 -18.78 2.10 4.89
CA PHE A 276 -19.78 3.18 4.95
C PHE A 276 -20.83 3.14 3.83
N ALA A 277 -20.84 2.07 3.02
CA ALA A 277 -21.74 1.90 1.89
C ALA A 277 -21.75 3.08 0.90
N ILE A 278 -20.59 3.73 0.69
CA ILE A 278 -20.42 4.87 -0.22
C ILE A 278 -20.51 4.40 -1.67
N PRO A 279 -21.27 5.06 -2.58
CA PRO A 279 -21.39 4.69 -3.97
C PRO A 279 -20.17 5.16 -4.80
N GLY A 280 -18.97 4.83 -4.34
CA GLY A 280 -17.71 5.19 -4.97
C GLY A 280 -17.23 4.17 -5.99
N LEU A 281 -16.17 4.55 -6.72
CA LEU A 281 -15.54 3.74 -7.79
C LEU A 281 -15.01 2.40 -7.26
N ALA A 282 -14.38 2.44 -6.09
CA ALA A 282 -13.76 1.26 -5.51
C ALA A 282 -14.81 0.21 -5.10
N ARG A 283 -15.90 0.64 -4.48
CA ARG A 283 -17.04 -0.23 -4.15
C ARG A 283 -17.76 -0.75 -5.40
N ALA A 284 -17.95 0.11 -6.42
CA ALA A 284 -18.55 -0.30 -7.69
C ALA A 284 -17.71 -1.38 -8.38
N THR A 285 -16.38 -1.22 -8.40
CA THR A 285 -15.45 -2.20 -8.98
C THR A 285 -15.46 -3.52 -8.19
N LEU A 286 -15.50 -3.46 -6.85
CA LEU A 286 -15.62 -4.65 -5.99
C LEU A 286 -16.96 -5.38 -6.24
N GLY A 287 -18.05 -4.64 -6.37
CA GLY A 287 -19.37 -5.19 -6.72
C GLY A 287 -19.39 -5.86 -8.09
N ALA A 288 -18.75 -5.24 -9.07
CA ALA A 288 -18.59 -5.82 -10.41
C ALA A 288 -17.79 -7.13 -10.38
N ALA A 289 -16.70 -7.19 -9.59
CA ALA A 289 -15.93 -8.41 -9.40
C ALA A 289 -16.76 -9.52 -8.74
N ALA A 290 -17.53 -9.20 -7.71
CA ALA A 290 -18.39 -10.17 -7.02
C ALA A 290 -19.55 -10.68 -7.89
N ALA A 291 -20.07 -9.84 -8.78
CA ALA A 291 -21.15 -10.18 -9.71
C ALA A 291 -20.67 -10.83 -11.02
N GLY A 292 -19.35 -10.93 -11.25
CA GLY A 292 -18.79 -11.43 -12.52
C GLY A 292 -19.03 -10.48 -13.70
N ASP A 293 -19.32 -9.21 -13.46
CA ASP A 293 -19.52 -8.17 -14.49
C ASP A 293 -18.15 -7.69 -15.01
N LEU A 294 -17.62 -8.41 -15.98
CA LEU A 294 -16.27 -8.15 -16.49
C LEU A 294 -16.10 -6.77 -17.15
N PRO A 295 -17.00 -6.24 -18.00
CA PRO A 295 -16.84 -4.89 -18.56
C PRO A 295 -16.80 -3.81 -17.48
N ALA A 296 -17.65 -3.91 -16.47
CA ALA A 296 -17.67 -2.98 -15.34
C ALA A 296 -16.39 -3.11 -14.50
N LEU A 297 -15.90 -4.34 -14.25
CA LEU A 297 -14.65 -4.60 -13.55
C LEU A 297 -13.44 -4.05 -14.31
N GLN A 298 -13.32 -4.35 -15.62
CA GLN A 298 -12.24 -3.86 -16.47
C GLN A 298 -12.15 -2.33 -16.44
N THR A 299 -13.28 -1.67 -16.62
CA THR A 299 -13.37 -0.21 -16.60
C THR A 299 -13.02 0.36 -15.23
N GLY A 300 -13.54 -0.22 -14.16
CA GLY A 300 -13.24 0.20 -12.79
C GLY A 300 -11.77 0.06 -12.43
N VAL A 301 -11.16 -1.09 -12.74
CA VAL A 301 -9.72 -1.34 -12.50
C VAL A 301 -8.85 -0.39 -13.34
N LEU A 302 -9.22 -0.14 -14.61
CA LEU A 302 -8.51 0.79 -15.47
C LEU A 302 -8.54 2.23 -14.90
N ILE A 303 -9.69 2.71 -14.45
CA ILE A 303 -9.81 4.05 -13.86
C ILE A 303 -9.00 4.12 -12.55
N LEU A 304 -9.06 3.10 -11.69
CA LEU A 304 -8.25 3.04 -10.46
C LEU A 304 -6.75 3.07 -10.77
N LEU A 305 -6.30 2.35 -11.80
CA LEU A 305 -4.91 2.37 -12.27
C LEU A 305 -4.50 3.75 -12.78
N LEU A 306 -5.36 4.41 -13.57
CA LEU A 306 -5.12 5.76 -14.06
C LEU A 306 -5.04 6.78 -12.93
N LEU A 307 -5.93 6.70 -11.93
CA LEU A 307 -5.89 7.57 -10.74
C LEU A 307 -4.61 7.36 -9.93
N ALA A 308 -4.21 6.12 -9.69
CA ALA A 308 -2.97 5.79 -8.99
C ALA A 308 -1.73 6.30 -9.75
N SER A 309 -1.73 6.15 -11.08
CA SER A 309 -0.66 6.64 -11.94
C SER A 309 -0.59 8.17 -11.95
N LEU A 310 -1.74 8.85 -12.06
CA LEU A 310 -1.83 10.31 -12.07
C LEU A 310 -1.35 10.91 -10.74
N THR A 311 -1.79 10.36 -9.60
CA THR A 311 -1.32 10.81 -8.28
C THR A 311 0.19 10.63 -8.11
N GLY A 312 0.75 9.51 -8.57
CA GLY A 312 2.19 9.27 -8.60
C GLY A 312 2.95 10.27 -9.49
N MET A 313 2.41 10.58 -10.67
CA MET A 313 3.00 11.59 -11.59
C MET A 313 2.96 13.01 -10.99
N LEU A 314 1.84 13.40 -10.35
CA LEU A 314 1.71 14.70 -9.69
C LEU A 314 2.72 14.87 -8.55
N ALA A 315 2.91 13.82 -7.74
CA ALA A 315 3.91 13.82 -6.68
C ALA A 315 5.34 13.92 -7.22
N GLY A 316 5.65 13.19 -8.31
CA GLY A 316 6.93 13.27 -9.00
C GLY A 316 7.19 14.65 -9.61
N GLY A 317 6.16 15.27 -10.21
CA GLY A 317 6.20 16.63 -10.74
C GLY A 317 6.46 17.67 -9.64
N GLY A 318 5.73 17.59 -8.53
CA GLY A 318 5.92 18.45 -7.36
C GLY A 318 7.35 18.39 -6.82
N ARG A 319 7.92 17.17 -6.72
CA ARG A 319 9.33 17.01 -6.34
C ARG A 319 10.28 17.72 -7.31
N ARG A 320 10.09 17.58 -8.63
CA ARG A 320 10.92 18.23 -9.64
C ARG A 320 10.85 19.75 -9.56
N LEU A 321 9.65 20.30 -9.34
CA LEU A 321 9.45 21.73 -9.17
C LEU A 321 10.17 22.28 -7.92
N LEU A 322 10.09 21.56 -6.78
CA LEU A 322 10.73 21.99 -5.53
C LEU A 322 12.26 21.85 -5.55
N LEU A 323 12.79 20.81 -6.18
CA LEU A 323 14.23 20.57 -6.23
C LEU A 323 14.92 21.42 -7.31
N GLY A 324 14.21 21.81 -8.36
CA GLY A 324 14.74 22.65 -9.43
C GLY A 324 16.15 22.25 -9.91
N ARG A 325 17.07 23.21 -9.93
CA ARG A 325 18.47 23.00 -10.31
C ARG A 325 19.27 22.13 -9.34
N ALA A 326 18.87 22.00 -8.08
CA ALA A 326 19.57 21.15 -7.10
C ALA A 326 19.54 19.67 -7.49
N LEU A 327 18.50 19.22 -8.18
CA LEU A 327 18.41 17.87 -8.73
C LEU A 327 19.46 17.61 -9.81
N GLN A 328 19.76 18.62 -10.64
CA GLN A 328 20.74 18.54 -11.74
C GLN A 328 22.18 18.48 -11.21
N LEU A 329 22.44 19.10 -10.05
CA LEU A 329 23.77 19.17 -9.43
C LEU A 329 24.06 17.98 -8.51
N GLY A 330 23.15 17.01 -8.36
CA GLY A 330 23.32 15.88 -7.44
C GLY A 330 23.31 16.27 -5.96
N ALA A 331 22.98 17.52 -5.63
CA ALA A 331 22.93 18.06 -4.29
C ALA A 331 21.59 17.79 -3.59
N VAL A 332 21.02 16.58 -3.80
CA VAL A 332 19.79 16.20 -3.10
C VAL A 332 20.13 15.98 -1.63
N PRO A 333 19.51 16.73 -0.71
CA PRO A 333 19.69 16.43 0.70
C PRO A 333 19.16 15.02 0.97
N VAL A 334 20.06 14.11 1.28
CA VAL A 334 19.66 12.88 1.95
C VAL A 334 19.12 13.31 3.30
N PRO A 335 17.88 12.98 3.68
CA PRO A 335 17.39 13.29 5.01
C PRO A 335 18.42 12.76 6.00
N ALA A 336 19.10 13.65 6.73
CA ALA A 336 19.99 13.22 7.78
C ALA A 336 19.13 12.38 8.72
N GLN A 337 19.47 11.10 8.86
CA GLN A 337 18.77 10.24 9.81
C GLN A 337 18.86 10.95 11.16
N ALA A 338 17.70 11.34 11.70
CA ALA A 338 17.64 11.99 12.98
C ALA A 338 18.50 11.22 13.98
N ALA A 339 19.62 11.82 14.37
CA ALA A 339 20.57 11.22 15.28
C ALA A 339 19.95 11.30 16.67
N GLN A 340 19.23 10.36 17.06
CA GLN A 340 18.94 9.80 18.37
C GLN A 340 17.56 9.16 18.37
N PRO A 341 17.45 7.82 18.36
CA PRO A 341 16.23 7.20 18.77
C PRO A 341 16.05 7.49 20.27
N GLU A 342 14.92 8.08 20.63
CA GLU A 342 14.36 7.91 21.97
C GLU A 342 14.57 6.44 22.32
N LYS A 343 15.05 6.11 23.53
CA LYS A 343 15.24 4.73 24.00
C LYS A 343 13.91 3.99 23.77
N GLN A 344 13.75 3.40 22.60
CA GLN A 344 12.53 2.66 22.30
C GLN A 344 12.47 1.49 23.28
N ARG A 345 11.43 1.48 24.05
CA ARG A 345 11.20 0.52 25.11
C ARG A 345 10.95 -0.84 24.45
N ALA A 346 11.97 -1.70 24.39
CA ALA A 346 11.89 -3.04 23.81
C ALA A 346 10.79 -3.92 24.44
N TRP A 347 10.26 -3.52 25.59
CA TRP A 347 9.17 -4.23 26.27
C TRP A 347 7.83 -4.15 25.49
N ILE A 348 7.58 -3.08 24.69
CA ILE A 348 6.31 -2.93 23.95
C ILE A 348 6.14 -4.05 22.91
N PRO A 349 7.06 -4.29 21.97
CA PRO A 349 6.91 -5.40 21.03
C PRO A 349 6.92 -6.77 21.70
N LEU A 350 7.64 -6.94 22.82
CA LEU A 350 7.61 -8.19 23.60
C LEU A 350 6.25 -8.41 24.26
N LEU A 351 5.62 -7.36 24.81
CA LEU A 351 4.26 -7.42 25.33
C LEU A 351 3.25 -7.77 24.24
N CYS A 352 3.33 -7.12 23.09
CA CYS A 352 2.46 -7.43 21.95
C CYS A 352 2.62 -8.89 21.49
N LEU A 353 3.85 -9.37 21.39
CA LEU A 353 4.14 -10.75 21.06
C LEU A 353 3.55 -11.71 22.12
N GLY A 354 3.71 -11.39 23.42
CA GLY A 354 3.15 -12.16 24.53
C GLY A 354 1.61 -12.24 24.47
N ILE A 355 0.94 -11.12 24.16
CA ILE A 355 -0.52 -11.07 23.99
C ILE A 355 -0.95 -11.96 22.82
N LEU A 356 -0.32 -11.85 21.65
CA LEU A 356 -0.63 -12.67 20.48
C LEU A 356 -0.39 -14.16 20.77
N LEU A 357 0.73 -14.50 21.41
CA LEU A 357 1.07 -15.87 21.75
C LEU A 357 0.07 -16.46 22.76
N MET A 358 -0.29 -15.70 23.81
CA MET A 358 -1.28 -16.11 24.79
C MET A 358 -2.65 -16.36 24.13
N MET A 359 -3.08 -15.48 23.23
CA MET A 359 -4.32 -15.63 22.49
C MET A 359 -4.30 -16.89 21.62
N VAL A 360 -3.21 -17.15 20.91
CA VAL A 360 -3.03 -18.34 20.08
C VAL A 360 -3.05 -19.60 20.94
N LEU A 361 -2.29 -19.65 22.03
CA LEU A 361 -2.24 -20.82 22.92
C LEU A 361 -3.59 -21.12 23.60
N ALA A 362 -4.35 -20.08 23.95
CA ALA A 362 -5.68 -20.23 24.56
C ALA A 362 -6.75 -20.69 23.55
N GLY A 363 -6.64 -20.29 22.28
CA GLY A 363 -7.64 -20.58 21.26
C GLY A 363 -7.36 -21.83 20.40
N LEU A 364 -6.09 -22.25 20.24
CA LEU A 364 -5.73 -23.42 19.44
C LEU A 364 -6.38 -24.75 19.88
N PRO A 365 -6.54 -25.04 21.20
CA PRO A 365 -7.19 -26.27 21.64
C PRO A 365 -8.70 -26.31 21.35
N ARG A 366 -9.31 -25.18 20.96
CA ARG A 366 -10.73 -25.02 20.68
C ARG A 366 -11.03 -25.17 19.21
N ASP A 367 -12.17 -25.75 18.86
CA ASP A 367 -12.58 -25.90 17.46
C ASP A 367 -13.14 -24.58 16.90
N PRO A 368 -12.58 -24.03 15.81
CA PRO A 368 -13.06 -22.80 15.19
C PRO A 368 -14.31 -22.99 14.30
N LEU A 369 -14.74 -24.24 14.04
CA LEU A 369 -15.76 -24.56 13.03
C LEU A 369 -17.09 -25.02 13.64
N THR A 370 -17.07 -25.65 14.80
CA THR A 370 -18.28 -26.17 15.48
C THR A 370 -19.14 -25.04 16.04
N SER A 371 -20.46 -25.16 15.82
CA SER A 371 -21.49 -24.22 16.33
C SER A 371 -22.11 -24.77 17.61
N GLU A 372 -21.41 -24.68 18.73
CA GLU A 372 -21.81 -25.24 20.03
C GLU A 372 -22.52 -24.22 20.91
N TYR A 373 -22.39 -22.92 20.61
CA TYR A 373 -22.89 -21.86 21.48
C TYR A 373 -24.13 -21.18 20.86
N LEU A 374 -24.81 -20.40 21.68
CA LEU A 374 -25.92 -19.57 21.20
C LEU A 374 -25.37 -18.51 20.23
N ARG A 375 -26.17 -18.23 19.17
CA ARG A 375 -25.85 -17.20 18.19
C ARG A 375 -25.62 -15.86 18.87
N LEU A 376 -24.47 -15.21 18.58
CA LEU A 376 -24.09 -13.91 19.16
C LEU A 376 -24.05 -13.91 20.69
N GLN A 377 -23.67 -15.02 21.31
CA GLN A 377 -23.53 -15.11 22.76
C GLN A 377 -22.44 -14.15 23.24
N PRO A 378 -22.71 -13.34 24.29
CA PRO A 378 -21.73 -12.38 24.80
C PRO A 378 -20.52 -13.07 25.45
N PRO A 379 -19.38 -12.36 25.58
CA PRO A 379 -18.21 -12.85 26.26
C PRO A 379 -18.51 -13.34 27.70
N SER A 380 -17.90 -14.47 28.07
CA SER A 380 -17.99 -15.08 29.39
C SER A 380 -16.66 -15.74 29.76
N LEU A 381 -16.53 -16.25 31.00
CA LEU A 381 -15.31 -16.96 31.41
C LEU A 381 -15.06 -18.24 30.61
N ALA A 382 -16.12 -18.94 30.19
CA ALA A 382 -16.01 -20.10 29.32
C ALA A 382 -15.76 -19.73 27.84
N LEU A 383 -16.22 -18.56 27.44
CA LEU A 383 -16.18 -18.06 26.08
C LEU A 383 -15.60 -16.63 26.05
N PRO A 384 -14.27 -16.46 26.22
CA PRO A 384 -13.66 -15.15 26.49
C PRO A 384 -13.94 -14.05 25.46
N PHE A 385 -14.07 -14.40 24.16
CA PHE A 385 -14.38 -13.46 23.10
C PHE A 385 -15.84 -13.53 22.62
N GLY A 386 -16.68 -14.35 23.27
CA GLY A 386 -18.05 -14.57 22.83
C GLY A 386 -18.16 -15.46 21.59
N ALA A 387 -19.38 -15.63 21.08
CA ALA A 387 -19.69 -16.38 19.86
C ALA A 387 -20.00 -15.47 18.68
N ASP A 388 -19.76 -16.00 17.48
CA ASP A 388 -20.11 -15.34 16.22
C ASP A 388 -21.60 -15.53 15.84
N ALA A 389 -21.97 -15.04 14.64
CA ALA A 389 -23.33 -15.15 14.13
C ALA A 389 -23.80 -16.58 13.86
N MET A 390 -22.90 -17.55 13.85
CA MET A 390 -23.19 -18.97 13.68
C MET A 390 -23.08 -19.78 14.99
N GLY A 391 -22.77 -19.13 16.13
CA GLY A 391 -22.57 -19.80 17.41
C GLY A 391 -21.21 -20.49 17.54
N ARG A 392 -20.20 -20.07 16.76
CA ARG A 392 -18.83 -20.61 16.83
C ARG A 392 -17.98 -19.79 17.81
N ASP A 393 -17.01 -20.44 18.46
CA ASP A 393 -16.10 -19.78 19.41
C ASP A 393 -15.21 -18.75 18.68
N LEU A 394 -15.37 -17.47 19.04
CA LEU A 394 -14.64 -16.38 18.39
C LEU A 394 -13.15 -16.38 18.78
N LEU A 395 -12.77 -16.80 19.99
CA LEU A 395 -11.37 -16.93 20.39
C LEU A 395 -10.65 -18.01 19.56
N ALA A 396 -11.31 -19.17 19.36
CA ALA A 396 -10.77 -20.21 18.48
C ALA A 396 -10.57 -19.69 17.06
N ARG A 397 -11.55 -18.99 16.51
CA ARG A 397 -11.48 -18.42 15.14
C ARG A 397 -10.39 -17.38 15.00
N VAL A 398 -10.24 -16.49 15.98
CA VAL A 398 -9.18 -15.46 15.95
C VAL A 398 -7.79 -16.10 16.10
N ALA A 399 -7.64 -17.12 16.97
CA ALA A 399 -6.37 -17.82 17.16
C ALA A 399 -5.92 -18.61 15.92
N HIS A 400 -6.81 -19.41 15.32
CA HIS A 400 -6.52 -20.12 14.08
C HIS A 400 -6.29 -19.14 12.91
N GLY A 401 -7.07 -18.04 12.88
CA GLY A 401 -6.88 -16.95 11.93
C GLY A 401 -5.50 -16.28 12.05
N THR A 402 -4.97 -16.17 13.29
CA THR A 402 -3.61 -15.68 13.52
C THR A 402 -2.58 -16.54 12.82
N LEU A 403 -2.67 -17.87 13.00
CA LEU A 403 -1.73 -18.79 12.36
C LEU A 403 -1.85 -18.76 10.84
N ASN A 404 -3.06 -18.84 10.31
CA ASN A 404 -3.29 -18.82 8.86
C ASN A 404 -2.76 -17.54 8.23
N THR A 405 -3.10 -16.38 8.79
CA THR A 405 -2.66 -15.08 8.27
C THR A 405 -1.14 -14.89 8.41
N CYS A 406 -0.55 -15.27 9.56
CA CYS A 406 0.90 -15.11 9.77
C CYS A 406 1.73 -16.06 8.91
N LEU A 407 1.32 -17.33 8.77
CA LEU A 407 2.01 -18.31 7.91
C LEU A 407 1.93 -17.90 6.43
N GLN A 408 0.76 -17.46 5.99
CA GLN A 408 0.58 -16.97 4.62
C GLN A 408 1.41 -15.70 4.37
N ALA A 409 1.42 -14.75 5.32
CA ALA A 409 2.24 -13.56 5.23
C ALA A 409 3.74 -13.87 5.20
N LEU A 410 4.18 -14.87 5.97
CA LEU A 410 5.58 -15.32 5.93
C LEU A 410 5.94 -15.92 4.57
N ALA A 411 5.11 -16.80 4.03
CA ALA A 411 5.31 -17.39 2.70
C ALA A 411 5.38 -16.32 1.62
N VAL A 412 4.42 -15.39 1.59
CA VAL A 412 4.41 -14.24 0.67
C VAL A 412 5.67 -13.39 0.84
N SER A 413 6.08 -13.10 2.09
CA SER A 413 7.27 -12.30 2.35
C SER A 413 8.55 -12.96 1.83
N LEU A 414 8.69 -14.28 1.96
CA LEU A 414 9.83 -15.03 1.42
C LEU A 414 9.87 -15.00 -0.11
N ILE A 415 8.72 -15.18 -0.76
CA ILE A 415 8.61 -15.08 -2.22
C ILE A 415 8.95 -13.65 -2.69
N CYS A 416 8.41 -12.63 -2.02
CA CYS A 416 8.70 -11.23 -2.32
C CYS A 416 10.19 -10.89 -2.10
N LEU A 417 10.83 -11.48 -1.09
CA LEU A 417 12.25 -11.32 -0.82
C LEU A 417 13.09 -11.90 -1.97
N ALA A 418 12.76 -13.11 -2.42
CA ALA A 418 13.44 -13.75 -3.55
C ALA A 418 13.23 -12.95 -4.85
N ALA A 419 12.00 -12.58 -5.17
CA ALA A 419 11.66 -11.76 -6.34
C ALA A 419 12.33 -10.39 -6.27
N GLY A 420 12.30 -9.72 -5.11
CA GLY A 420 12.94 -8.43 -4.87
C GLY A 420 14.45 -8.46 -5.04
N LEU A 421 15.10 -9.53 -4.58
CA LEU A 421 16.52 -9.73 -4.78
C LEU A 421 16.85 -9.93 -6.27
N LEU A 422 16.10 -10.81 -6.95
CA LEU A 422 16.31 -11.14 -8.36
C LEU A 422 16.08 -9.94 -9.27
N MET A 423 14.94 -9.28 -9.14
CA MET A 423 14.54 -8.13 -9.98
C MET A 423 15.38 -6.88 -9.66
N GLY A 424 15.66 -6.64 -8.37
CA GLY A 424 16.47 -5.50 -7.93
C GLY A 424 17.96 -5.60 -8.32
N ALA A 425 18.45 -6.80 -8.65
CA ALA A 425 19.81 -6.98 -9.18
C ALA A 425 19.99 -6.36 -10.58
N PHE A 426 18.89 -6.12 -11.31
CA PHE A 426 18.88 -5.54 -12.66
C PHE A 426 18.20 -4.16 -12.70
N PRO A 427 18.72 -3.13 -12.01
CA PRO A 427 18.00 -1.88 -11.77
C PRO A 427 17.61 -1.15 -13.07
N ARG A 428 18.43 -1.22 -14.12
CA ARG A 428 18.15 -0.52 -15.38
C ARG A 428 16.95 -1.07 -16.14
N ALA A 429 16.82 -2.41 -16.20
CA ALA A 429 15.71 -3.08 -16.90
C ALA A 429 14.42 -3.04 -16.09
N MET A 430 14.53 -3.13 -14.76
CA MET A 430 13.38 -3.27 -13.85
C MET A 430 12.85 -1.94 -13.30
N THR A 431 13.37 -0.79 -13.73
CA THR A 431 12.89 0.53 -13.25
C THR A 431 11.39 0.70 -13.50
N GLY A 432 10.89 0.43 -14.70
CA GLY A 432 9.46 0.53 -15.04
C GLY A 432 8.59 -0.43 -14.23
N PRO A 433 8.83 -1.75 -14.29
CA PRO A 433 8.10 -2.72 -13.48
C PRO A 433 8.08 -2.38 -11.99
N ILE A 434 9.23 -2.01 -11.41
CA ILE A 434 9.32 -1.64 -9.98
C ILE A 434 8.47 -0.40 -9.68
N GLU A 435 8.58 0.67 -10.48
CA GLU A 435 7.86 1.91 -10.22
C GLU A 435 6.34 1.77 -10.43
N VAL A 436 5.93 1.13 -11.53
CA VAL A 436 4.50 0.95 -11.84
C VAL A 436 3.86 0.01 -10.82
N THR A 437 4.51 -1.11 -10.51
CA THR A 437 3.98 -2.06 -9.51
C THR A 437 3.94 -1.44 -8.11
N ASN A 438 4.94 -0.64 -7.74
CA ASN A 438 4.97 0.04 -6.45
C ASN A 438 3.86 1.11 -6.29
N ALA A 439 3.32 1.61 -7.40
CA ALA A 439 2.18 2.51 -7.42
C ALA A 439 0.82 1.78 -7.36
N LEU A 440 0.80 0.43 -7.47
CA LEU A 440 -0.43 -0.36 -7.42
C LEU A 440 -0.77 -0.76 -5.98
N PRO A 441 -1.96 -0.43 -5.46
CA PRO A 441 -2.46 -0.99 -4.21
C PRO A 441 -2.70 -2.51 -4.33
N PRO A 442 -2.36 -3.32 -3.31
CA PRO A 442 -2.59 -4.77 -3.32
C PRO A 442 -4.06 -5.17 -3.56
N VAL A 443 -4.99 -4.33 -3.17
CA VAL A 443 -6.43 -4.59 -3.36
C VAL A 443 -6.83 -4.59 -4.83
N ILE A 444 -6.22 -3.72 -5.66
CA ILE A 444 -6.49 -3.72 -7.11
C ILE A 444 -5.99 -5.04 -7.74
N ALA A 445 -4.79 -5.49 -7.36
CA ALA A 445 -4.30 -6.79 -7.79
C ALA A 445 -5.22 -7.93 -7.30
N GLY A 446 -5.75 -7.81 -6.08
CA GLY A 446 -6.74 -8.75 -5.51
C GLY A 446 -8.01 -8.84 -6.34
N LEU A 447 -8.54 -7.73 -6.82
CA LEU A 447 -9.72 -7.69 -7.70
C LEU A 447 -9.47 -8.43 -9.01
N VAL A 448 -8.31 -8.19 -9.65
CA VAL A 448 -7.93 -8.84 -10.90
C VAL A 448 -7.75 -10.35 -10.70
N VAL A 449 -7.02 -10.76 -9.65
CA VAL A 449 -6.79 -12.19 -9.38
C VAL A 449 -8.07 -12.91 -8.98
N ALA A 450 -8.94 -12.26 -8.19
CA ALA A 450 -10.23 -12.84 -7.81
C ALA A 450 -11.18 -12.99 -9.02
N ALA A 451 -11.08 -12.11 -10.01
CA ALA A 451 -11.83 -12.25 -11.26
C ALA A 451 -11.36 -13.44 -12.11
N VAL A 452 -10.07 -13.79 -12.00
CA VAL A 452 -9.49 -14.93 -12.75
C VAL A 452 -9.72 -16.26 -12.05
N ASN A 453 -9.43 -16.35 -10.76
CA ASN A 453 -9.38 -17.61 -9.99
C ASN A 453 -10.49 -17.75 -8.94
N GLY A 454 -11.40 -16.78 -8.87
CA GLY A 454 -12.33 -16.66 -7.75
C GLY A 454 -11.64 -16.18 -6.45
N PRO A 455 -12.43 -15.90 -5.39
CA PRO A 455 -11.92 -15.51 -4.09
C PRO A 455 -11.34 -16.72 -3.35
N THR A 456 -10.02 -16.81 -3.29
CA THR A 456 -9.28 -17.90 -2.64
C THR A 456 -8.11 -17.39 -1.81
N ALA A 457 -7.69 -18.16 -0.80
CA ALA A 457 -6.50 -17.84 0.00
C ALA A 457 -5.23 -17.74 -0.86
N THR A 458 -5.08 -18.66 -1.82
CA THR A 458 -3.96 -18.65 -2.78
C THR A 458 -4.03 -17.45 -3.72
N GLY A 459 -5.23 -17.09 -4.19
CA GLY A 459 -5.47 -15.90 -5.01
C GLY A 459 -5.06 -14.62 -4.27
N ALA A 460 -5.45 -14.48 -3.00
CA ALA A 460 -5.03 -13.35 -2.17
C ALA A 460 -3.50 -13.31 -1.99
N ALA A 461 -2.85 -14.46 -1.75
CA ALA A 461 -1.39 -14.54 -1.65
C ALA A 461 -0.70 -14.15 -2.96
N ILE A 462 -1.18 -14.60 -4.11
CA ILE A 462 -0.68 -14.22 -5.44
C ILE A 462 -0.83 -12.70 -5.65
N ALA A 463 -2.00 -12.15 -5.35
CA ALA A 463 -2.28 -10.73 -5.51
C ALA A 463 -1.34 -9.85 -4.66
N VAL A 464 -1.16 -10.19 -3.38
CA VAL A 464 -0.25 -9.46 -2.49
C VAL A 464 1.20 -9.64 -2.95
N THR A 465 1.59 -10.84 -3.39
CA THR A 465 2.94 -11.10 -3.92
C THR A 465 3.20 -10.27 -5.17
N ALA A 466 2.24 -10.21 -6.10
CA ALA A 466 2.37 -9.47 -7.36
C ALA A 466 2.71 -7.98 -7.18
N VAL A 467 2.38 -7.41 -6.04
CA VAL A 467 2.65 -5.99 -5.73
C VAL A 467 3.77 -5.83 -4.70
N SER A 468 3.84 -6.67 -3.67
CA SER A 468 4.72 -6.47 -2.51
C SER A 468 6.20 -6.75 -2.76
N TRP A 469 6.57 -7.36 -3.89
CA TRP A 469 7.98 -7.53 -4.29
C TRP A 469 8.64 -6.21 -4.71
N ALA A 470 7.87 -5.28 -5.28
CA ALA A 470 8.40 -4.06 -5.90
C ALA A 470 9.16 -3.15 -4.92
N PRO A 471 8.69 -2.86 -3.70
CA PRO A 471 9.45 -2.09 -2.72
C PRO A 471 10.76 -2.78 -2.27
N LEU A 472 10.78 -4.13 -2.21
CA LEU A 472 11.99 -4.89 -1.91
C LEU A 472 12.99 -4.80 -3.06
N ALA A 473 12.51 -4.89 -4.31
CA ALA A 473 13.33 -4.70 -5.50
C ALA A 473 13.91 -3.28 -5.59
N ALA A 474 13.11 -2.26 -5.29
CA ALA A 474 13.56 -0.86 -5.23
C ALA A 474 14.69 -0.68 -4.19
N HIS A 475 14.52 -1.28 -3.01
CA HIS A 475 15.54 -1.24 -1.96
C HIS A 475 16.81 -1.99 -2.37
N THR A 476 16.67 -3.17 -2.97
CA THR A 476 17.79 -3.95 -3.51
C THR A 476 18.55 -3.16 -4.59
N ALA A 477 17.83 -2.54 -5.53
CA ALA A 477 18.43 -1.71 -6.59
C ALA A 477 19.23 -0.53 -6.04
N ALA A 478 18.70 0.14 -5.01
CA ALA A 478 19.41 1.23 -4.31
C ALA A 478 20.69 0.73 -3.63
N LEU A 479 20.62 -0.38 -2.89
CA LEU A 479 21.77 -0.99 -2.22
C LEU A 479 22.83 -1.49 -3.23
N VAL A 480 22.43 -2.13 -4.33
CA VAL A 480 23.32 -2.56 -5.40
C VAL A 480 24.08 -1.36 -5.98
N SER A 481 23.37 -0.27 -6.26
CA SER A 481 23.96 0.95 -6.79
C SER A 481 24.95 1.57 -5.80
N GLU A 482 24.63 1.60 -4.51
CA GLU A 482 25.52 2.09 -3.45
C GLU A 482 26.79 1.22 -3.33
N ILE A 483 26.63 -0.12 -3.31
CA ILE A 483 27.77 -1.05 -3.20
C ILE A 483 28.68 -0.91 -4.43
N GLN A 484 28.11 -0.86 -5.62
CA GLN A 484 28.88 -0.71 -6.86
C GLN A 484 29.63 0.63 -6.97
N ALA A 485 29.13 1.67 -6.32
CA ALA A 485 29.77 2.99 -6.27
C ALA A 485 31.03 3.00 -5.37
N ARG A 486 31.22 2.03 -4.48
CA ARG A 486 32.36 1.98 -3.54
C ARG A 486 33.69 1.81 -4.27
N PRO A 487 34.77 2.50 -3.85
CA PRO A 487 36.06 2.48 -4.55
C PRO A 487 36.63 1.07 -4.76
N TYR A 488 36.56 0.20 -3.75
CA TYR A 488 37.07 -1.18 -3.85
C TYR A 488 36.35 -2.00 -4.93
N MET A 489 35.04 -1.78 -5.14
CA MET A 489 34.25 -2.48 -6.16
C MET A 489 34.70 -2.10 -7.58
N LYS A 490 35.17 -0.87 -7.77
CA LYS A 490 35.72 -0.41 -9.05
C LYS A 490 37.10 -0.99 -9.33
N MET A 491 37.85 -1.36 -8.31
CA MET A 491 39.19 -1.98 -8.43
C MET A 491 39.14 -3.50 -8.73
N LEU A 492 38.07 -4.19 -8.32
CA LEU A 492 37.97 -5.66 -8.50
C LEU A 492 38.15 -6.13 -9.96
N PRO A 493 37.56 -5.47 -10.98
CA PRO A 493 37.80 -5.83 -12.38
C PRO A 493 39.25 -5.64 -12.81
N VAL A 494 39.94 -4.64 -12.26
CA VAL A 494 41.36 -4.36 -12.56
C VAL A 494 42.25 -5.47 -12.04
N VAL A 495 41.91 -6.08 -10.90
CA VAL A 495 42.60 -7.21 -10.29
C VAL A 495 42.15 -8.56 -10.89
N GLY A 496 41.33 -8.56 -11.95
CA GLY A 496 40.92 -9.76 -12.67
C GLY A 496 39.72 -10.50 -12.07
N VAL A 497 38.99 -9.92 -11.12
CA VAL A 497 37.78 -10.52 -10.54
C VAL A 497 36.62 -10.44 -11.52
N GLY A 498 36.19 -11.58 -12.05
CA GLY A 498 35.07 -11.68 -12.99
C GLY A 498 33.73 -11.26 -12.38
N ALA A 499 32.75 -10.91 -13.25
CA ALA A 499 31.45 -10.38 -12.87
C ALA A 499 30.67 -11.31 -11.91
N ILE A 500 30.64 -12.62 -12.18
CA ILE A 500 29.94 -13.61 -11.34
C ILE A 500 30.56 -13.65 -9.94
N ARG A 501 31.89 -13.76 -9.84
CA ARG A 501 32.59 -13.78 -8.55
C ARG A 501 32.38 -12.51 -7.76
N ARG A 502 32.38 -11.36 -8.43
CA ARG A 502 32.07 -10.05 -7.82
C ARG A 502 30.66 -10.02 -7.26
N THR A 503 29.67 -10.53 -8.00
CA THR A 503 28.27 -10.54 -7.54
C THR A 503 28.08 -11.49 -6.36
N VAL A 504 28.58 -12.73 -6.45
CA VAL A 504 28.32 -13.75 -5.43
C VAL A 504 29.10 -13.50 -4.13
N PHE A 505 30.37 -13.07 -4.20
CA PHE A 505 31.21 -12.97 -3.01
C PHE A 505 31.32 -11.57 -2.41
N TYR A 506 30.94 -10.51 -3.16
CA TYR A 506 31.07 -9.13 -2.66
C TYR A 506 29.71 -8.43 -2.58
N VAL A 507 28.87 -8.54 -3.61
CA VAL A 507 27.57 -7.83 -3.63
C VAL A 507 26.54 -8.57 -2.78
N LEU A 508 26.33 -9.85 -3.03
CA LEU A 508 25.30 -10.66 -2.38
C LEU A 508 25.43 -10.70 -0.84
N PRO A 509 26.63 -10.95 -0.25
CA PRO A 509 26.79 -10.94 1.20
C PRO A 509 26.53 -9.55 1.83
N ALA A 510 26.88 -8.48 1.10
CA ALA A 510 26.62 -7.12 1.55
C ALA A 510 25.13 -6.74 1.50
N LEU A 511 24.35 -7.37 0.61
CA LEU A 511 22.91 -7.17 0.46
C LEU A 511 22.09 -7.94 1.49
N CYS A 512 22.46 -9.18 1.83
CA CYS A 512 21.65 -10.11 2.62
C CYS A 512 21.17 -9.50 3.95
N GLY A 513 22.06 -8.90 4.73
CA GLY A 513 21.70 -8.34 6.03
C GLY A 513 20.68 -7.19 5.96
N PRO A 514 20.96 -6.12 5.21
CA PRO A 514 20.02 -5.00 5.04
C PRO A 514 18.68 -5.42 4.41
N LEU A 515 18.73 -6.31 3.41
CA LEU A 515 17.53 -6.75 2.69
C LEU A 515 16.63 -7.63 3.56
N LEU A 516 17.21 -8.58 4.30
CA LEU A 516 16.46 -9.41 5.24
C LEU A 516 15.79 -8.56 6.33
N ARG A 517 16.50 -7.57 6.87
CA ARG A 517 15.90 -6.61 7.80
C ARG A 517 14.73 -5.89 7.18
N HIS A 518 14.87 -5.39 5.95
CA HIS A 518 13.80 -4.69 5.26
C HIS A 518 12.58 -5.59 5.01
N ALA A 519 12.79 -6.85 4.63
CA ALA A 519 11.73 -7.84 4.46
C ALA A 519 10.99 -8.12 5.78
N MET A 520 11.72 -8.30 6.89
CA MET A 520 11.11 -8.49 8.21
C MET A 520 10.24 -7.29 8.64
N LEU A 521 10.68 -6.06 8.34
CA LEU A 521 9.91 -4.85 8.62
C LEU A 521 8.62 -4.74 7.78
N ARG A 522 8.57 -5.42 6.64
CA ARG A 522 7.39 -5.41 5.75
C ARG A 522 6.40 -6.54 6.03
N LEU A 523 6.83 -7.59 6.75
CA LEU A 523 5.99 -8.75 7.05
C LEU A 523 4.61 -8.38 7.62
N PRO A 524 4.50 -7.47 8.60
CA PRO A 524 3.20 -7.07 9.13
C PRO A 524 2.33 -6.30 8.14
N GLY A 525 2.95 -5.49 7.27
CA GLY A 525 2.22 -4.82 6.19
C GLY A 525 1.63 -5.82 5.18
N ILE A 526 2.35 -6.91 4.91
CA ILE A 526 1.85 -8.02 4.08
C ILE A 526 0.68 -8.73 4.78
N ALA A 527 0.79 -9.01 6.08
CA ALA A 527 -0.30 -9.60 6.85
C ALA A 527 -1.56 -8.73 6.86
N LEU A 528 -1.39 -7.39 7.00
CA LEU A 528 -2.49 -6.44 6.92
C LEU A 528 -3.11 -6.36 5.52
N ALA A 529 -2.30 -6.46 4.46
CA ALA A 529 -2.81 -6.50 3.09
C ALA A 529 -3.65 -7.77 2.84
N LEU A 530 -3.18 -8.93 3.31
CA LEU A 530 -3.96 -10.19 3.27
C LEU A 530 -5.26 -10.07 4.06
N ALA A 531 -5.21 -9.54 5.29
CA ALA A 531 -6.41 -9.31 6.09
C ALA A 531 -7.39 -8.33 5.42
N SER A 532 -6.89 -7.29 4.75
CA SER A 532 -7.73 -6.37 3.97
C SER A 532 -8.43 -7.08 2.82
N LEU A 533 -7.75 -7.96 2.08
CA LEU A 533 -8.37 -8.78 1.03
C LEU A 533 -9.41 -9.74 1.61
N GLY A 534 -9.11 -10.40 2.73
CA GLY A 534 -10.06 -11.25 3.45
C GLY A 534 -11.31 -10.47 3.90
N PHE A 535 -11.14 -9.26 4.44
CA PHE A 535 -12.22 -8.35 4.80
C PHE A 535 -13.10 -7.97 3.60
N LEU A 536 -12.50 -7.74 2.45
CA LEU A 536 -13.21 -7.42 1.23
C LEU A 536 -13.93 -8.65 0.60
N GLY A 537 -13.64 -9.85 1.07
CA GLY A 537 -14.18 -11.09 0.54
C GLY A 537 -13.40 -11.65 -0.65
N LEU A 538 -12.16 -11.17 -0.86
CA LEU A 538 -11.25 -11.62 -1.92
C LEU A 538 -10.23 -12.65 -1.41
N GLY A 539 -10.32 -13.06 -0.13
CA GLY A 539 -9.46 -14.04 0.53
C GLY A 539 -10.07 -15.44 0.58
N ALA A 540 -9.74 -16.20 1.63
CA ALA A 540 -10.23 -17.56 1.83
C ALA A 540 -11.77 -17.64 1.90
N PRO A 541 -12.39 -18.62 1.23
CA PRO A 541 -13.84 -18.82 1.34
C PRO A 541 -14.23 -19.37 2.74
N PRO A 542 -15.53 -19.27 3.14
CA PRO A 542 -15.99 -19.92 4.37
C PRO A 542 -15.75 -21.44 4.26
N PRO A 543 -15.51 -22.14 5.37
CA PRO A 543 -15.52 -21.69 6.78
C PRO A 543 -14.14 -21.31 7.33
N VAL A 544 -13.09 -21.23 6.51
CA VAL A 544 -11.69 -21.03 6.95
C VAL A 544 -11.56 -19.76 7.79
N PRO A 545 -11.05 -19.83 9.02
CA PRO A 545 -10.83 -18.64 9.84
C PRO A 545 -9.62 -17.85 9.33
N GLU A 546 -9.84 -16.58 9.03
CA GLU A 546 -8.86 -15.56 8.64
C GLU A 546 -9.28 -14.24 9.30
N TRP A 547 -8.35 -13.44 9.79
CA TRP A 547 -8.69 -12.24 10.56
C TRP A 547 -9.62 -11.27 9.82
N GLY A 548 -9.27 -10.96 8.57
CA GLY A 548 -10.07 -10.04 7.75
C GLY A 548 -11.49 -10.55 7.55
N ARG A 549 -11.62 -11.86 7.30
CA ARG A 549 -12.91 -12.50 7.12
C ARG A 549 -13.74 -12.56 8.40
N VAL A 550 -13.14 -12.94 9.54
CA VAL A 550 -13.81 -12.95 10.83
C VAL A 550 -14.38 -11.57 11.16
N LEU A 551 -13.59 -10.51 10.87
CA LEU A 551 -14.03 -9.13 11.01
C LEU A 551 -15.21 -8.81 10.09
N ALA A 552 -15.12 -9.20 8.80
CA ALA A 552 -16.18 -8.95 7.82
C ALA A 552 -17.50 -9.65 8.17
N GLU A 553 -17.44 -10.88 8.69
CA GLU A 553 -18.60 -11.63 9.13
C GLU A 553 -19.27 -11.03 10.38
N GLY A 554 -18.48 -10.36 11.25
CA GLY A 554 -18.99 -9.65 12.43
C GLY A 554 -19.65 -8.30 12.13
N MET A 555 -19.27 -7.62 11.02
CA MET A 555 -19.74 -6.27 10.70
C MET A 555 -21.27 -6.09 10.68
N PRO A 556 -22.08 -6.99 10.08
CA PRO A 556 -23.53 -6.84 10.07
C PRO A 556 -24.20 -6.89 11.46
N TYR A 557 -23.48 -7.40 12.46
CA TYR A 557 -23.99 -7.60 13.82
C TYR A 557 -23.39 -6.64 14.84
N ILE A 558 -22.67 -5.61 14.39
CA ILE A 558 -21.86 -4.73 15.22
C ILE A 558 -22.67 -4.01 16.31
N GLU A 559 -23.91 -3.66 16.03
CA GLU A 559 -24.82 -2.99 16.98
C GLU A 559 -25.24 -3.91 18.14
N ARG A 560 -25.34 -5.22 17.89
CA ARG A 560 -25.81 -6.21 18.86
C ARG A 560 -24.68 -7.00 19.51
N ALA A 561 -23.59 -7.22 18.77
CA ALA A 561 -22.47 -8.06 19.16
C ALA A 561 -21.14 -7.39 18.78
N TRP A 562 -20.85 -6.22 19.36
CA TRP A 562 -19.63 -5.45 19.10
C TRP A 562 -18.33 -6.26 19.29
N TRP A 563 -18.34 -7.27 20.18
CA TRP A 563 -17.20 -8.15 20.43
C TRP A 563 -16.79 -8.96 19.18
N SER A 564 -17.74 -9.30 18.30
CA SER A 564 -17.46 -10.05 17.07
C SER A 564 -16.54 -9.29 16.10
N VAL A 565 -16.56 -7.97 16.15
CA VAL A 565 -15.70 -7.09 15.37
C VAL A 565 -14.47 -6.69 16.18
N PHE A 566 -14.65 -6.40 17.48
CA PHE A 566 -13.58 -5.88 18.32
C PHE A 566 -12.47 -6.90 18.57
N ALA A 567 -12.78 -8.19 18.72
CA ALA A 567 -11.80 -9.23 18.98
C ALA A 567 -10.77 -9.40 17.84
N PRO A 568 -11.16 -9.64 16.56
CA PRO A 568 -10.21 -9.72 15.46
C PRO A 568 -9.54 -8.36 15.18
N ALA A 569 -10.26 -7.26 15.41
CA ALA A 569 -9.72 -5.91 15.27
C ALA A 569 -8.59 -5.62 16.26
N ALA A 570 -8.75 -6.01 17.52
CA ALA A 570 -7.72 -5.87 18.54
C ALA A 570 -6.47 -6.70 18.20
N ALA A 571 -6.63 -7.93 17.70
CA ALA A 571 -5.52 -8.78 17.27
C ALA A 571 -4.71 -8.11 16.13
N LEU A 572 -5.39 -7.56 15.12
CA LEU A 572 -4.76 -6.80 14.03
C LEU A 572 -4.04 -5.55 14.55
N ALA A 573 -4.66 -4.81 15.46
CA ALA A 573 -4.05 -3.62 16.07
C ALA A 573 -2.79 -3.98 16.87
N VAL A 574 -2.82 -5.06 17.66
CA VAL A 574 -1.64 -5.55 18.40
C VAL A 574 -0.51 -5.95 17.45
N LEU A 575 -0.83 -6.65 16.35
CA LEU A 575 0.16 -6.98 15.33
C LEU A 575 0.76 -5.72 14.69
N SER A 576 -0.07 -4.73 14.38
CA SER A 576 0.37 -3.47 13.76
C SER A 576 1.28 -2.66 14.71
N VAL A 577 0.90 -2.55 15.99
CA VAL A 577 1.72 -1.89 17.02
C VAL A 577 3.05 -2.62 17.21
N MET A 578 3.03 -3.96 17.26
CA MET A 578 4.24 -4.78 17.33
C MET A 578 5.17 -4.47 16.16
N ALA A 579 4.64 -4.41 14.95
CA ALA A 579 5.37 -4.14 13.74
C ALA A 579 6.06 -2.78 13.75
N VAL A 580 5.29 -1.74 14.06
CA VAL A 580 5.79 -0.37 14.10
C VAL A 580 6.86 -0.21 15.18
N THR A 581 6.67 -0.81 16.34
CA THR A 581 7.64 -0.74 17.44
C THR A 581 8.90 -1.57 17.18
N LEU A 582 8.79 -2.76 16.57
CA LEU A 582 9.93 -3.57 16.12
C LEU A 582 10.78 -2.82 15.09
N SER A 583 10.14 -2.12 14.15
CA SER A 583 10.85 -1.37 13.11
C SER A 583 11.77 -0.28 13.66
N GLY A 584 11.48 0.21 14.85
CA GLY A 584 12.28 1.21 15.54
C GLY A 584 13.42 0.65 16.39
N LEU A 585 13.49 -0.65 16.66
CA LEU A 585 14.54 -1.25 17.45
C LEU A 585 15.85 -1.31 16.66
N ARG A 586 16.88 -0.60 17.12
CA ARG A 586 18.25 -0.76 16.60
C ARG A 586 18.93 -1.91 17.35
N TRP A 587 19.20 -2.98 16.67
CA TRP A 587 20.16 -3.97 17.15
C TRP A 587 21.53 -3.30 17.24
N LYS A 588 22.06 -3.17 18.47
CA LYS A 588 23.45 -2.74 18.66
C LYS A 588 24.33 -3.67 17.83
N LYS A 589 24.96 -3.14 16.77
CA LYS A 589 26.16 -3.79 16.23
C LYS A 589 27.13 -3.89 17.41
N ARG A 590 27.45 -5.09 17.91
CA ARG A 590 28.68 -5.30 18.64
C ARG A 590 29.78 -4.81 17.71
N ALA A 591 30.40 -3.70 18.05
CA ALA A 591 31.67 -3.34 17.45
C ALA A 591 32.62 -4.48 17.79
N THR A 592 32.85 -5.39 16.85
CA THR A 592 34.05 -6.19 16.86
C THR A 592 35.16 -5.20 16.61
N ALA A 593 35.85 -4.85 17.70
CA ALA A 593 37.16 -4.21 17.65
C ALA A 593 38.08 -5.14 16.83
N HIS A 594 38.52 -4.66 15.70
CA HIS A 594 39.77 -5.05 15.04
C HIS A 594 40.41 -3.78 14.49
#